data_5eba390c04e213dc50cb290897e3a0c9
#
_entry.id   5eba390c04e213dc50cb290897e3a0c9
#
_cell.length_a   1.000
_cell.length_b   1.000
_cell.length_c   1.000
_cell.angle_alpha   90.00
_cell.angle_beta   90.00
_cell.angle_gamma   90.00
#
_symmetry.space_group_name_H-M   'P 1'
#
loop_
_entity.id
_entity.type
_entity.pdbx_description
1 polymer ?
#
loop_
_entity_poly.entity_id
_entity_poly.type
_entity_poly.pdbx_seq_one_letter_code
_entity_poly.pdbx_strand_id
1 'polypeptide(L)'
;MRHANYECTDPPLEVTFAVAGGHYSGVVTGGNLFLQPDISDAPIVRWQKAAAGKFYTLMMLDFDGNANGSWPDPVPSGENSPVRHWIVGNIPGDRLSGAGYVESAGDSPIKNPTVLQPYRAPHIPMVSDRYGLYLFEQPKEIEFAAVTGPITNYDFAKFLKTYQFGNAAASNFFVAIYTSESPFSGKAFQGNDVSKSWHKDYGKGHLTK
;
A
#
# COMPACT_ATOMS: atom_id res chain seq x y z
N MET A 1 -17.28 0.44 -11.86
CA MET A 1 -15.97 0.74 -11.23
C MET A 1 -15.13 -0.52 -11.38
N ARG A 2 -13.98 -0.48 -12.03
CA ARG A 2 -13.03 -1.59 -11.96
C ARG A 2 -12.46 -1.53 -10.55
N HIS A 3 -12.54 -2.64 -9.84
CA HIS A 3 -12.00 -2.77 -8.50
C HIS A 3 -10.50 -2.48 -8.53
N ALA A 4 -9.97 -1.95 -7.43
CA ALA A 4 -8.56 -1.76 -7.24
C ALA A 4 -7.88 -3.16 -7.22
N ASN A 5 -7.67 -3.72 -8.38
CA ASN A 5 -6.79 -4.85 -8.53
C ASN A 5 -5.38 -4.33 -8.26
N TYR A 6 -4.48 -5.17 -7.78
CA TYR A 6 -3.06 -4.85 -7.60
C TYR A 6 -2.42 -4.52 -8.95
N GLU A 7 -2.80 -3.39 -9.52
CA GLU A 7 -2.32 -2.90 -10.81
C GLU A 7 -1.50 -1.65 -10.58
N CYS A 8 -0.39 -1.54 -11.28
CA CYS A 8 0.37 -0.31 -11.34
C CYS A 8 -0.19 0.59 -12.43
N THR A 9 -0.28 1.87 -12.16
CA THR A 9 -0.50 2.88 -13.21
C THR A 9 0.76 3.06 -14.06
N ASP A 10 0.64 3.73 -15.19
CA ASP A 10 1.76 4.15 -16.02
C ASP A 10 1.80 5.70 -16.13
N PRO A 11 2.77 6.36 -15.50
CA PRO A 11 3.79 5.83 -14.61
C PRO A 11 3.21 5.35 -13.26
N PRO A 12 3.91 4.42 -12.57
CA PRO A 12 3.51 3.95 -11.26
C PRO A 12 3.72 5.02 -10.18
N LEU A 13 3.00 4.89 -9.07
CA LEU A 13 3.28 5.66 -7.87
C LEU A 13 4.69 5.29 -7.36
N GLU A 14 5.55 6.29 -7.16
CA GLU A 14 6.89 6.07 -6.62
C GLU A 14 6.78 5.83 -5.10
N VAL A 15 7.21 4.67 -4.65
CA VAL A 15 7.19 4.26 -3.24
C VAL A 15 8.54 3.70 -2.85
N THR A 16 9.14 4.21 -1.77
CA THR A 16 10.47 3.81 -1.33
C THR A 16 10.51 3.60 0.17
N PHE A 17 10.81 2.38 0.61
CA PHE A 17 11.09 2.04 2.00
C PHE A 17 12.57 2.30 2.34
N ALA A 18 12.83 2.72 3.58
CA ALA A 18 14.18 2.85 4.12
C ALA A 18 14.70 1.47 4.59
N VAL A 19 15.19 0.67 3.66
CA VAL A 19 15.66 -0.68 3.97
C VAL A 19 17.06 -0.60 4.65
N ALA A 20 17.16 -1.16 5.84
CA ALA A 20 18.42 -1.22 6.57
C ALA A 20 19.39 -2.22 5.93
N GLY A 21 20.67 -1.87 5.84
CA GLY A 21 21.74 -2.79 5.39
C GLY A 21 22.05 -2.78 3.90
N GLY A 22 21.29 -2.10 3.06
CA GLY A 22 21.62 -1.89 1.64
C GLY A 22 21.70 -3.14 0.77
N HIS A 23 21.12 -4.26 1.18
CA HIS A 23 21.20 -5.53 0.46
C HIS A 23 20.29 -5.58 -0.78
N TYR A 24 19.29 -4.73 -0.87
CA TYR A 24 18.41 -4.56 -2.03
C TYR A 24 17.77 -3.17 -2.05
N SER A 25 17.15 -2.83 -3.17
CA SER A 25 16.47 -1.54 -3.31
C SER A 25 15.18 -1.51 -2.51
N GLY A 26 14.98 -0.47 -1.70
CA GLY A 26 13.71 -0.19 -1.04
C GLY A 26 12.60 0.30 -1.98
N VAL A 27 12.84 0.37 -3.29
CA VAL A 27 11.87 0.87 -4.29
C VAL A 27 10.85 -0.19 -4.64
N VAL A 28 9.57 0.18 -4.57
CA VAL A 28 8.45 -0.67 -4.99
C VAL A 28 8.33 -0.66 -6.52
N THR A 29 8.32 -1.85 -7.13
CA THR A 29 8.35 -2.02 -8.60
C THR A 29 7.27 -2.97 -9.11
N GLY A 30 6.04 -2.85 -8.64
CA GLY A 30 4.93 -3.64 -9.15
C GLY A 30 4.95 -5.10 -8.73
N GLY A 31 4.94 -5.35 -7.44
CA GLY A 31 4.88 -6.70 -6.87
C GLY A 31 6.20 -7.30 -6.46
N ASN A 32 7.27 -6.50 -6.37
CA ASN A 32 8.51 -6.98 -5.77
C ASN A 32 8.33 -7.26 -4.28
N LEU A 33 9.21 -8.08 -3.74
CA LEU A 33 9.09 -8.71 -2.45
C LEU A 33 9.88 -7.93 -1.39
N PHE A 34 9.25 -7.74 -0.23
CA PHE A 34 9.85 -7.14 0.95
C PHE A 34 9.77 -8.08 2.15
N LEU A 35 10.78 -8.04 2.99
CA LEU A 35 10.74 -8.70 4.30
C LEU A 35 10.02 -7.80 5.30
N GLN A 36 9.25 -8.38 6.20
CA GLN A 36 8.49 -7.62 7.19
C GLN A 36 9.34 -6.59 7.98
N PRO A 37 10.57 -6.89 8.44
CA PRO A 37 11.39 -5.89 9.13
C PRO A 37 11.75 -4.67 8.28
N ASP A 38 11.84 -4.82 6.97
CA ASP A 38 12.26 -3.74 6.05
C ASP A 38 11.15 -2.74 5.73
N ILE A 39 9.93 -3.08 6.11
CA ILE A 39 8.72 -2.28 5.93
C ILE A 39 8.06 -1.92 7.24
N SER A 40 8.84 -1.86 8.33
CA SER A 40 8.36 -1.47 9.66
C SER A 40 7.96 0.00 9.74
N ASP A 41 8.64 0.84 8.99
CA ASP A 41 8.40 2.27 8.94
C ASP A 41 7.66 2.69 7.66
N ALA A 42 6.94 3.81 7.73
CA ALA A 42 6.22 4.35 6.58
C ALA A 42 7.18 4.69 5.44
N PRO A 43 6.85 4.31 4.19
CA PRO A 43 7.68 4.65 3.03
C PRO A 43 7.57 6.13 2.65
N ILE A 44 8.54 6.60 1.88
CA ILE A 44 8.42 7.85 1.14
C ILE A 44 7.59 7.58 -0.11
N VAL A 45 6.54 8.39 -0.32
CA VAL A 45 5.67 8.31 -1.49
C VAL A 45 5.82 9.57 -2.32
N ARG A 46 6.07 9.41 -3.63
CA ARG A 46 6.18 10.51 -4.58
C ARG A 46 5.32 10.26 -5.81
N TRP A 47 4.87 11.34 -6.39
CA TRP A 47 4.24 11.31 -7.70
C TRP A 47 4.54 12.58 -8.48
N GLN A 48 5.43 12.47 -9.46
CA GLN A 48 5.93 13.63 -10.21
C GLN A 48 4.85 14.39 -10.98
N LYS A 49 3.72 13.70 -11.32
CA LYS A 49 2.58 14.34 -12.00
C LYS A 49 1.61 15.03 -11.04
N ALA A 50 1.87 15.02 -9.72
CA ALA A 50 1.03 15.72 -8.77
C ALA A 50 1.07 17.23 -9.04
N ALA A 51 -0.10 17.83 -9.24
CA ALA A 51 -0.22 19.24 -9.58
C ALA A 51 -0.15 20.14 -8.35
N ALA A 52 0.61 21.20 -8.41
CA ALA A 52 0.61 22.25 -7.38
C ALA A 52 -0.81 22.83 -7.19
N GLY A 53 -1.19 23.12 -5.96
CA GLY A 53 -2.53 23.62 -5.63
C GLY A 53 -3.64 22.58 -5.62
N LYS A 54 -3.33 21.30 -5.90
CA LYS A 54 -4.22 20.16 -5.72
C LYS A 54 -3.91 19.43 -4.43
N PHE A 55 -4.91 18.71 -3.93
CA PHE A 55 -4.78 17.81 -2.79
C PHE A 55 -4.98 16.37 -3.23
N TYR A 56 -4.38 15.47 -2.48
CA TYR A 56 -4.41 14.03 -2.76
C TYR A 56 -4.69 13.24 -1.50
N THR A 57 -5.33 12.08 -1.69
CA THR A 57 -5.50 11.06 -0.64
C THR A 57 -4.69 9.82 -1.00
N LEU A 58 -3.81 9.44 -0.09
CA LEU A 58 -3.02 8.20 -0.16
C LEU A 58 -3.69 7.12 0.66
N MET A 59 -3.77 5.91 0.12
CA MET A 59 -4.28 4.74 0.83
C MET A 59 -3.35 3.54 0.60
N MET A 60 -3.02 2.82 1.68
CA MET A 60 -2.38 1.50 1.62
C MET A 60 -3.37 0.47 2.13
N LEU A 61 -3.69 -0.50 1.28
CA LEU A 61 -4.75 -1.49 1.50
C LEU A 61 -4.22 -2.89 1.20
N ASP A 62 -4.66 -3.84 2.02
CA ASP A 62 -4.45 -5.25 1.83
C ASP A 62 -5.80 -5.90 1.48
N PHE A 63 -5.94 -6.36 0.23
CA PHE A 63 -7.14 -7.06 -0.26
C PHE A 63 -7.04 -8.58 -0.11
N ASP A 64 -5.87 -9.11 0.24
CA ASP A 64 -5.64 -10.53 0.51
C ASP A 64 -5.84 -10.85 2.00
N GLY A 65 -5.77 -9.83 2.84
CA GLY A 65 -5.88 -9.96 4.29
C GLY A 65 -7.17 -10.65 4.72
N ASN A 66 -7.01 -11.76 5.40
CA ASN A 66 -8.13 -12.57 5.87
C ASN A 66 -8.55 -12.15 7.26
N ALA A 67 -9.79 -11.71 7.42
CA ALA A 67 -10.40 -11.45 8.72
C ALA A 67 -10.41 -12.69 9.64
N ASN A 68 -10.21 -13.89 9.11
CA ASN A 68 -10.31 -15.17 9.83
C ASN A 68 -9.00 -15.98 9.91
N GLY A 69 -7.89 -15.48 9.37
CA GLY A 69 -6.54 -16.00 9.66
C GLY A 69 -6.27 -17.46 9.30
N SER A 70 -7.02 -18.09 8.41
CA SER A 70 -6.76 -19.47 8.01
C SER A 70 -6.16 -19.54 6.61
N TRP A 71 -4.90 -19.90 6.53
CA TRP A 71 -4.22 -20.37 5.33
C TRP A 71 -4.41 -21.91 5.20
N PRO A 72 -4.56 -22.57 4.04
CA PRO A 72 -4.05 -22.15 2.71
C PRO A 72 -5.07 -21.52 1.76
N ASP A 73 -6.34 -21.41 2.15
CA ASP A 73 -7.34 -20.76 1.32
C ASP A 73 -7.68 -19.38 1.92
N PRO A 74 -6.98 -18.28 1.50
CA PRO A 74 -7.43 -16.96 1.84
C PRO A 74 -8.83 -16.81 1.24
N VAL A 75 -9.86 -16.79 2.08
CA VAL A 75 -11.14 -16.25 1.65
C VAL A 75 -10.85 -14.79 1.42
N PRO A 76 -10.82 -14.32 0.17
CA PRO A 76 -10.61 -12.91 -0.08
C PRO A 76 -11.62 -12.16 0.78
N SER A 77 -11.15 -11.19 1.54
CA SER A 77 -12.02 -10.28 2.27
C SER A 77 -12.81 -9.46 1.25
N GLY A 78 -13.58 -10.05 0.39
CA GLY A 78 -14.27 -9.52 -0.74
C GLY A 78 -13.60 -8.26 -1.32
N GLU A 79 -13.54 -8.09 -2.60
CA GLU A 79 -12.88 -6.97 -3.31
C GLU A 79 -13.24 -5.57 -2.77
N ASN A 80 -14.23 -5.47 -1.89
CA ASN A 80 -14.75 -4.24 -1.32
C ASN A 80 -14.47 -4.02 0.17
N SER A 81 -13.79 -4.96 0.83
CA SER A 81 -13.60 -4.93 2.29
C SER A 81 -12.16 -5.23 2.72
N PRO A 82 -11.18 -4.48 2.21
CA PRO A 82 -9.76 -4.71 2.52
C PRO A 82 -9.43 -4.41 3.98
N VAL A 83 -8.24 -4.83 4.40
CA VAL A 83 -7.60 -4.33 5.61
C VAL A 83 -6.95 -2.98 5.29
N ARG A 84 -7.23 -1.95 6.09
CA ARG A 84 -6.61 -0.65 5.95
C ARG A 84 -5.31 -0.58 6.75
N HIS A 85 -4.23 -0.24 6.06
CA HIS A 85 -2.91 -0.08 6.66
C HIS A 85 -2.46 1.37 6.79
N TRP A 86 -2.92 2.24 5.89
CA TRP A 86 -2.54 3.66 5.88
C TRP A 86 -3.57 4.47 5.12
N ILE A 87 -4.03 5.59 5.68
CA ILE A 87 -4.91 6.52 4.98
C ILE A 87 -4.53 7.95 5.36
N VAL A 88 -4.14 8.74 4.38
CA VAL A 88 -3.77 10.14 4.57
C VAL A 88 -4.45 10.99 3.51
N GLY A 89 -5.23 11.96 3.95
CA GLY A 89 -5.87 12.93 3.08
C GLY A 89 -5.15 14.28 3.06
N ASN A 90 -5.59 15.15 2.18
CA ASN A 90 -5.12 16.53 2.06
C ASN A 90 -3.59 16.65 1.90
N ILE A 91 -2.96 15.70 1.22
CA ILE A 91 -1.54 15.80 0.89
C ILE A 91 -1.39 16.82 -0.23
N PRO A 92 -0.65 17.93 -0.03
CA PRO A 92 -0.44 18.91 -1.09
C PRO A 92 0.34 18.32 -2.26
N GLY A 93 -0.06 18.66 -3.49
CA GLY A 93 0.56 18.12 -4.69
C GLY A 93 2.02 18.52 -4.88
N ASP A 94 2.39 19.71 -4.46
CA ASP A 94 3.78 20.18 -4.46
C ASP A 94 4.68 19.37 -3.51
N ARG A 95 4.12 18.88 -2.40
CA ARG A 95 4.84 17.96 -1.52
C ARG A 95 5.10 16.62 -2.22
N LEU A 96 4.09 16.05 -2.88
CA LEU A 96 4.20 14.78 -3.62
C LEU A 96 5.15 14.85 -4.80
N SER A 97 5.10 15.93 -5.60
CA SER A 97 5.97 16.10 -6.76
C SER A 97 7.40 16.54 -6.40
N GLY A 98 7.59 17.06 -5.19
CA GLY A 98 8.89 17.50 -4.69
C GLY A 98 9.60 16.43 -3.83
N ALA A 99 9.72 16.70 -2.53
CA ALA A 99 10.43 15.82 -1.60
C ALA A 99 9.73 14.46 -1.37
N GLY A 100 8.45 14.38 -1.70
CA GLY A 100 7.60 13.23 -1.39
C GLY A 100 6.91 13.39 -0.02
N TYR A 101 5.90 12.55 0.18
CA TYR A 101 5.23 12.44 1.45
C TYR A 101 5.79 11.25 2.25
N VAL A 102 6.10 11.49 3.50
CA VAL A 102 6.34 10.49 4.54
C VAL A 102 5.58 10.94 5.77
N GLU A 103 4.93 10.01 6.46
CA GLU A 103 4.24 10.32 7.72
C GLU A 103 5.24 10.79 8.77
N SER A 104 4.92 11.84 9.49
CA SER A 104 5.75 12.41 10.54
C SER A 104 4.95 12.61 11.83
N ALA A 105 5.66 12.71 12.95
CA ALA A 105 5.03 12.94 14.26
C ALA A 105 4.25 14.27 14.35
N GLY A 106 4.45 15.20 13.39
CA GLY A 106 3.71 16.45 13.29
C GLY A 106 2.41 16.33 12.49
N ASP A 107 2.20 15.25 11.77
CA ASP A 107 0.98 15.00 11.01
C ASP A 107 -0.15 14.63 11.98
N SER A 108 -1.34 15.09 11.71
CA SER A 108 -2.48 14.88 12.62
C SER A 108 -3.80 14.83 11.85
N PRO A 109 -4.89 14.32 12.47
CA PRO A 109 -6.19 14.26 11.81
C PRO A 109 -6.84 15.64 11.59
N ILE A 110 -6.27 16.69 12.14
CA ILE A 110 -6.82 18.06 12.05
C ILE A 110 -5.91 19.05 11.31
N LYS A 111 -4.82 18.55 10.71
CA LYS A 111 -3.86 19.37 9.96
C LYS A 111 -3.60 18.74 8.59
N ASN A 112 -3.11 19.54 7.66
CA ASN A 112 -2.67 19.08 6.35
C ASN A 112 -1.19 18.70 6.38
N PRO A 113 -0.84 17.45 6.01
CA PRO A 113 -1.72 16.32 5.65
C PRO A 113 -2.59 15.82 6.81
N THR A 114 -3.77 15.29 6.47
CA THR A 114 -4.73 14.76 7.45
C THR A 114 -4.56 13.25 7.58
N VAL A 115 -3.98 12.79 8.68
CA VAL A 115 -3.79 11.35 8.95
C VAL A 115 -5.08 10.75 9.49
N LEU A 116 -5.75 9.94 8.68
CA LEU A 116 -7.01 9.27 9.03
C LEU A 116 -6.76 7.88 9.64
N GLN A 117 -5.76 7.20 9.14
CA GLN A 117 -5.22 5.95 9.66
C GLN A 117 -3.71 6.05 9.61
N PRO A 118 -3.01 6.10 10.73
CA PRO A 118 -1.56 6.06 10.77
C PRO A 118 -1.01 4.81 10.09
N TYR A 119 0.19 4.91 9.55
CA TYR A 119 0.87 3.77 8.94
C TYR A 119 0.94 2.59 9.93
N ARG A 120 0.51 1.46 9.45
CA ARG A 120 0.65 0.17 10.13
C ARG A 120 1.46 -0.74 9.25
N ALA A 121 2.62 -1.13 9.75
CA ALA A 121 3.44 -2.11 9.06
C ALA A 121 2.63 -3.38 8.77
N PRO A 122 2.84 -4.04 7.64
CA PRO A 122 2.36 -5.38 7.40
C PRO A 122 2.72 -6.30 8.58
N HIS A 123 1.73 -7.02 9.09
CA HIS A 123 1.93 -8.04 10.11
C HIS A 123 1.41 -9.37 9.58
N ILE A 124 2.33 -10.19 9.11
CA ILE A 124 2.02 -11.42 8.41
C ILE A 124 2.50 -12.56 9.28
N PRO A 125 1.60 -13.30 9.93
CA PRO A 125 2.02 -14.30 10.92
C PRO A 125 2.73 -15.51 10.31
N MET A 126 2.49 -15.88 9.04
CA MET A 126 3.07 -17.11 8.47
C MET A 126 3.14 -17.17 6.92
N VAL A 127 2.77 -16.12 6.18
CA VAL A 127 2.60 -16.17 4.73
C VAL A 127 2.99 -14.86 4.05
N SER A 128 2.63 -14.70 2.82
CA SER A 128 2.83 -13.47 2.07
C SER A 128 1.48 -12.86 1.72
N ASP A 129 1.40 -11.53 1.80
CA ASP A 129 0.24 -10.76 1.38
C ASP A 129 0.66 -9.61 0.46
N ARG A 130 -0.25 -9.19 -0.41
CA ARG A 130 -0.05 -8.07 -1.32
C ARG A 130 -0.62 -6.78 -0.71
N TYR A 131 0.16 -5.74 -0.79
CA TYR A 131 -0.21 -4.42 -0.29
C TYR A 131 -0.25 -3.44 -1.45
N GLY A 132 -1.45 -2.92 -1.74
CA GLY A 132 -1.65 -1.91 -2.77
C GLY A 132 -1.58 -0.50 -2.20
N LEU A 133 -0.86 0.40 -2.88
CA LEU A 133 -0.86 1.82 -2.59
C LEU A 133 -1.58 2.56 -3.71
N TYR A 134 -2.53 3.40 -3.34
CA TYR A 134 -3.40 4.14 -4.26
C TYR A 134 -3.38 5.61 -3.92
N LEU A 135 -3.19 6.45 -4.91
CA LEU A 135 -3.25 7.90 -4.79
C LEU A 135 -4.47 8.42 -5.55
N PHE A 136 -5.34 9.14 -4.87
CA PHE A 136 -6.55 9.75 -5.45
C PHE A 136 -6.40 11.27 -5.46
N GLU A 137 -6.67 11.92 -6.59
CA GLU A 137 -6.82 13.37 -6.63
C GLU A 137 -8.11 13.77 -5.96
N GLN A 138 -8.08 14.79 -5.10
CA GLN A 138 -9.23 15.34 -4.43
C GLN A 138 -9.83 16.48 -5.25
N PRO A 139 -11.16 16.61 -5.30
CA PRO A 139 -11.81 17.73 -5.99
C PRO A 139 -11.48 19.08 -5.32
N LYS A 140 -11.19 19.06 -4.03
CA LYS A 140 -10.79 20.18 -3.17
C LYS A 140 -10.18 19.64 -1.88
N GLU A 141 -9.74 20.51 -1.00
CA GLU A 141 -9.47 20.15 0.39
C GLU A 141 -10.74 19.58 1.04
N ILE A 142 -10.61 18.47 1.74
CA ILE A 142 -11.73 17.72 2.33
C ILE A 142 -11.65 17.77 3.86
N GLU A 143 -12.75 18.10 4.49
CA GLU A 143 -12.95 17.85 5.91
C GLU A 143 -13.35 16.39 6.10
N PHE A 144 -12.39 15.57 6.48
CA PHE A 144 -12.62 14.14 6.66
C PHE A 144 -13.27 13.85 8.02
N ALA A 145 -14.27 12.99 8.00
CA ALA A 145 -14.74 12.39 9.24
C ALA A 145 -13.68 11.41 9.78
N ALA A 146 -13.61 11.28 11.10
CA ALA A 146 -12.72 10.30 11.72
C ALA A 146 -13.02 8.89 11.20
N VAL A 147 -11.98 8.19 10.77
CA VAL A 147 -12.11 6.79 10.37
C VAL A 147 -12.12 5.94 11.63
N THR A 148 -13.29 5.44 11.99
CA THR A 148 -13.52 4.63 13.19
C THR A 148 -13.74 3.16 12.85
N GLY A 149 -13.82 2.30 13.89
CA GLY A 149 -14.08 0.87 13.73
C GLY A 149 -12.84 0.03 13.42
N PRO A 150 -13.03 -1.28 13.22
CA PRO A 150 -11.93 -2.22 12.99
C PRO A 150 -11.17 -1.89 11.70
N ILE A 151 -9.90 -2.25 11.66
CA ILE A 151 -9.07 -2.07 10.46
C ILE A 151 -9.42 -3.04 9.35
N THR A 152 -10.00 -4.18 9.71
CA THR A 152 -10.46 -5.25 8.81
C THR A 152 -11.87 -4.95 8.29
N ASN A 153 -12.23 -5.50 7.16
CA ASN A 153 -13.53 -5.29 6.52
C ASN A 153 -13.84 -3.81 6.29
N TYR A 154 -12.84 -3.07 5.87
CA TYR A 154 -12.99 -1.64 5.60
C TYR A 154 -13.86 -1.41 4.36
N ASP A 155 -14.93 -0.64 4.51
CA ASP A 155 -15.82 -0.29 3.39
C ASP A 155 -15.17 0.78 2.48
N PHE A 156 -14.22 0.31 1.68
CA PHE A 156 -13.46 1.12 0.75
C PHE A 156 -14.36 1.78 -0.31
N ALA A 157 -15.33 1.05 -0.83
CA ALA A 157 -16.26 1.59 -1.83
C ALA A 157 -17.10 2.73 -1.28
N LYS A 158 -17.58 2.60 -0.03
CA LYS A 158 -18.30 3.68 0.65
C LYS A 158 -17.41 4.90 0.87
N PHE A 159 -16.14 4.70 1.24
CA PHE A 159 -15.19 5.80 1.40
C PHE A 159 -15.00 6.57 0.10
N LEU A 160 -14.70 5.89 -1.01
CA LEU A 160 -14.56 6.52 -2.32
C LEU A 160 -15.83 7.29 -2.73
N LYS A 161 -17.00 6.70 -2.52
CA LYS A 161 -18.28 7.33 -2.83
C LYS A 161 -18.55 8.55 -1.97
N THR A 162 -18.30 8.47 -0.65
CA THR A 162 -18.55 9.54 0.30
C THR A 162 -17.76 10.80 -0.05
N TYR A 163 -16.49 10.63 -0.42
CA TYR A 163 -15.61 11.75 -0.75
C TYR A 163 -15.49 12.02 -2.25
N GLN A 164 -16.33 11.37 -3.07
CA GLN A 164 -16.41 11.57 -4.51
C GLN A 164 -15.09 11.35 -5.25
N PHE A 165 -14.31 10.38 -4.79
CA PHE A 165 -13.09 10.00 -5.49
C PHE A 165 -13.39 9.27 -6.80
N GLY A 166 -12.65 9.62 -7.84
CA GLY A 166 -12.65 8.92 -9.12
C GLY A 166 -11.73 7.70 -9.12
N ASN A 167 -11.14 7.42 -10.27
CA ASN A 167 -10.09 6.41 -10.39
C ASN A 167 -8.84 6.89 -9.67
N ALA A 168 -8.00 5.95 -9.23
CA ALA A 168 -6.70 6.28 -8.70
C ALA A 168 -5.87 7.04 -9.78
N ALA A 169 -5.29 8.16 -9.38
CA ALA A 169 -4.40 8.95 -10.22
C ALA A 169 -3.05 8.24 -10.41
N ALA A 170 -2.60 7.52 -9.37
CA ALA A 170 -1.42 6.68 -9.41
C ALA A 170 -1.60 5.49 -8.46
N SER A 171 -0.96 4.38 -8.78
CA SER A 171 -0.95 3.18 -7.94
C SER A 171 0.35 2.39 -8.10
N ASN A 172 0.66 1.60 -7.09
CA ASN A 172 1.73 0.61 -7.09
C ASN A 172 1.40 -0.46 -6.05
N PHE A 173 2.12 -1.59 -6.06
CA PHE A 173 1.94 -2.61 -5.04
C PHE A 173 3.23 -3.39 -4.78
N PHE A 174 3.31 -4.02 -3.64
CA PHE A 174 4.39 -4.90 -3.24
C PHE A 174 3.83 -6.15 -2.55
N VAL A 175 4.70 -7.15 -2.39
CA VAL A 175 4.42 -8.35 -1.63
C VAL A 175 5.27 -8.32 -0.36
N ALA A 176 4.64 -8.47 0.79
CA ALA A 176 5.36 -8.65 2.04
C ALA A 176 5.36 -10.10 2.46
N ILE A 177 6.49 -10.57 2.98
CA ILE A 177 6.63 -11.93 3.52
C ILE A 177 7.16 -11.89 4.95
N TYR A 178 6.70 -12.84 5.75
CA TYR A 178 7.31 -13.16 7.02
C TYR A 178 8.39 -14.23 6.82
N THR A 179 9.55 -14.01 7.43
CA THR A 179 10.55 -15.07 7.57
C THR A 179 10.85 -15.26 9.06
N SER A 180 10.77 -16.47 9.53
CA SER A 180 11.23 -16.83 10.89
C SER A 180 12.75 -16.76 11.03
N GLU A 181 13.46 -16.70 9.91
CA GLU A 181 14.91 -16.55 9.87
C GLU A 181 15.24 -15.07 9.72
N SER A 182 16.02 -14.54 10.65
CA SER A 182 16.62 -13.22 10.52
C SER A 182 17.40 -13.16 9.20
N PRO A 183 17.19 -12.15 8.35
CA PRO A 183 17.97 -11.97 7.13
C PRO A 183 19.48 -11.84 7.40
N PHE A 184 19.86 -11.69 8.67
CA PHE A 184 21.24 -11.62 9.13
C PHE A 184 21.92 -12.97 9.37
N SER A 185 21.26 -14.11 9.11
CA SER A 185 21.88 -15.44 9.23
C SER A 185 22.84 -15.80 8.08
N GLY A 186 23.33 -14.84 7.33
CA GLY A 186 24.46 -15.00 6.40
C GLY A 186 24.17 -15.66 5.06
N LYS A 187 22.92 -15.99 4.78
CA LYS A 187 22.52 -16.41 3.42
C LYS A 187 21.89 -15.23 2.71
N ALA A 188 22.59 -14.63 1.78
CA ALA A 188 22.07 -13.60 0.91
C ALA A 188 20.78 -14.11 0.22
N PHE A 189 19.67 -13.49 0.54
CA PHE A 189 18.43 -13.69 -0.18
C PHE A 189 18.63 -13.06 -1.57
N GLN A 190 18.92 -13.87 -2.56
CA GLN A 190 19.01 -13.37 -3.94
C GLN A 190 17.59 -13.25 -4.46
N GLY A 191 17.04 -12.03 -4.39
CA GLY A 191 15.66 -11.69 -4.80
C GLY A 191 15.27 -12.12 -6.22
N ASN A 192 16.24 -12.56 -7.03
CA ASN A 192 16.00 -13.08 -8.37
C ASN A 192 15.42 -14.51 -8.41
N ASP A 193 15.59 -15.30 -7.35
CA ASP A 193 15.11 -16.68 -7.34
C ASP A 193 13.64 -16.82 -6.91
N VAL A 194 13.17 -15.91 -6.08
CA VAL A 194 11.78 -15.96 -5.57
C VAL A 194 10.81 -15.45 -6.63
N SER A 195 11.18 -14.42 -7.40
CA SER A 195 10.32 -13.92 -8.49
C SER A 195 10.01 -14.97 -9.56
N LYS A 196 10.98 -15.87 -9.84
CA LYS A 196 10.79 -16.93 -10.84
C LYS A 196 9.90 -18.07 -10.35
N SER A 197 9.94 -18.41 -9.07
CA SER A 197 9.07 -19.45 -8.51
C SER A 197 7.63 -18.96 -8.34
N TRP A 198 7.44 -17.73 -7.93
CA TRP A 198 6.12 -17.14 -7.72
C TRP A 198 5.34 -16.93 -9.02
N HIS A 199 6.01 -16.47 -10.09
CA HIS A 199 5.37 -16.37 -11.41
C HIS A 199 4.98 -17.72 -12.01
N LYS A 200 5.63 -18.81 -11.58
CA LYS A 200 5.36 -20.15 -12.10
C LYS A 200 4.10 -20.78 -11.50
N ASP A 201 3.83 -20.52 -10.24
CA ASP A 201 2.77 -21.21 -9.49
C ASP A 201 1.49 -20.37 -9.31
N TYR A 202 1.57 -19.05 -9.28
CA TYR A 202 0.41 -18.18 -9.08
C TYR A 202 -0.03 -17.39 -10.32
N GLY A 203 0.83 -17.21 -11.31
CA GLY A 203 0.50 -16.53 -12.58
C GLY A 203 -0.37 -17.34 -13.55
N LYS A 204 -0.66 -18.61 -13.29
CA LYS A 204 -1.46 -19.49 -14.16
C LYS A 204 -2.87 -19.79 -13.66
N GLY A 205 -3.26 -19.29 -12.50
CA GLY A 205 -4.50 -19.72 -11.83
C GLY A 205 -5.77 -18.96 -12.20
N HIS A 206 -5.72 -17.79 -12.82
CA HIS A 206 -6.91 -16.96 -13.02
C HIS A 206 -7.01 -16.28 -14.40
N LEU A 207 -6.58 -16.96 -15.46
CA LEU A 207 -6.99 -16.60 -16.83
C LEU A 207 -7.78 -17.74 -17.44
N THR A 208 -8.97 -18.00 -16.96
CA THR A 208 -9.98 -18.78 -17.71
C THR A 208 -11.34 -18.16 -17.54
N LYS A 209 -11.72 -17.45 -18.62
CA LYS A 209 -13.05 -17.06 -19.12
C LYS A 209 -13.88 -16.11 -18.28
#